data_7bbfa2050fa9d168b7eeaec51074ac48
#
_entry.id   7bbfa2050fa9d168b7eeaec51074ac48
#
_cell.length_a   1.000
_cell.length_b   1.000
_cell.length_c   1.000
_cell.angle_alpha   90.00
_cell.angle_beta   90.00
_cell.angle_gamma   90.00
#
_symmetry.space_group_name_H-M   'P 1'
#
loop_
_entity.id
_entity.type
_entity.pdbx_description
1 polymer ?
#
loop_
_entity_poly.entity_id
_entity_poly.type
_entity_poly.pdbx_seq_one_letter_code
_entity_poly.pdbx_strand_id
1 'polypeptide(L)'
;AAVCAGLASAGVDVLRVGVIPTPAAAYLVNEYRTDLGVMLSASHNPMPDNGIKFFSRGGVKLPDDLEDAIEQRMGEPWARPIGDKVGRIRYTPQAVDTYVDHLVRSLRQQDTLKGLKIVLDTANGASFHTATAAFTTQGAEVVAIHDQPDGLNINERCGSTHPEKLQAKVVEAGADMGLAFDGDADRCLAVDHEGNIVDGDQIIAILALALQEDHRLASNTVVATIMSNLGLIIAMREHDIHVDQTKVGDRYVLESMNANGFSLGGEQSGHVIMS
;
A
#
# COMPACT_ATOMS: atom_id res chain seq x y z
N ALA A 1 15.43 0.04 15.07
CA ALA A 1 16.32 -0.58 16.07
C ALA A 1 15.54 -0.95 17.34
N ALA A 2 14.85 0.00 18.02
CA ALA A 2 14.19 -0.22 19.31
C ALA A 2 13.17 -1.37 19.29
N VAL A 3 12.25 -1.41 18.33
CA VAL A 3 11.25 -2.49 18.20
C VAL A 3 11.92 -3.86 18.05
N CYS A 4 12.94 -3.98 17.18
CA CYS A 4 13.67 -5.24 17.02
C CYS A 4 14.36 -5.69 18.32
N ALA A 5 14.97 -4.74 19.04
CA ALA A 5 15.61 -5.05 20.32
C ALA A 5 14.57 -5.46 21.38
N GLY A 6 13.43 -4.78 21.43
CA GLY A 6 12.31 -5.12 22.32
C GLY A 6 11.82 -6.54 22.08
N LEU A 7 11.48 -6.87 20.82
CA LEU A 7 11.02 -8.22 20.45
C LEU A 7 12.06 -9.31 20.75
N ALA A 8 13.32 -9.09 20.39
CA ALA A 8 14.37 -10.06 20.66
C ALA A 8 14.59 -10.26 22.17
N SER A 9 14.52 -9.17 22.96
CA SER A 9 14.61 -9.27 24.43
C SER A 9 13.44 -10.01 25.08
N ALA A 10 12.33 -10.14 24.34
CA ALA A 10 11.15 -10.93 24.73
C ALA A 10 11.23 -12.40 24.26
N GLY A 11 12.29 -12.79 23.57
CA GLY A 11 12.45 -14.15 23.03
C GLY A 11 11.86 -14.35 21.63
N VAL A 12 11.47 -13.27 20.95
CA VAL A 12 10.89 -13.33 19.59
C VAL A 12 11.99 -13.18 18.55
N ASP A 13 12.07 -14.12 17.61
CA ASP A 13 12.96 -14.00 16.46
C ASP A 13 12.42 -12.91 15.50
N VAL A 14 13.31 -12.08 14.98
CA VAL A 14 12.98 -10.94 14.13
C VAL A 14 13.60 -11.09 12.76
N LEU A 15 12.77 -11.05 11.72
CA LEU A 15 13.20 -10.91 10.33
C LEU A 15 13.10 -9.44 9.91
N ARG A 16 14.23 -8.81 9.65
CA ARG A 16 14.27 -7.42 9.15
C ARG A 16 14.22 -7.44 7.63
N VAL A 17 13.20 -6.81 7.07
CA VAL A 17 12.93 -6.77 5.62
C VAL A 17 13.36 -5.45 4.96
N GLY A 18 13.88 -4.49 5.72
CA GLY A 18 14.34 -3.20 5.21
C GLY A 18 13.21 -2.17 5.08
N VAL A 19 13.36 -1.26 4.10
CA VAL A 19 12.36 -0.25 3.76
C VAL A 19 11.55 -0.80 2.60
N ILE A 20 10.27 -1.04 2.85
CA ILE A 20 9.31 -1.64 1.91
C ILE A 20 7.93 -1.02 2.10
N PRO A 21 7.05 -1.03 1.10
CA PRO A 21 5.65 -0.61 1.23
C PRO A 21 4.88 -1.33 2.34
N THR A 22 3.89 -0.66 2.93
CA THR A 22 2.99 -1.28 3.92
C THR A 22 2.31 -2.55 3.37
N PRO A 23 1.77 -2.58 2.13
CA PRO A 23 1.23 -3.82 1.56
C PRO A 23 2.30 -4.90 1.36
N ALA A 24 3.56 -4.54 1.13
CA ALA A 24 4.65 -5.52 1.10
C ALA A 24 4.88 -6.18 2.47
N ALA A 25 4.80 -5.40 3.55
CA ALA A 25 4.92 -5.95 4.90
C ALA A 25 3.81 -6.97 5.17
N ALA A 26 2.55 -6.64 4.83
CA ALA A 26 1.42 -7.55 4.95
C ALA A 26 1.60 -8.84 4.13
N TYR A 27 2.01 -8.71 2.86
CA TYR A 27 2.28 -9.85 1.97
C TYR A 27 3.38 -10.77 2.54
N LEU A 28 4.49 -10.19 3.00
CA LEU A 28 5.64 -10.97 3.51
C LEU A 28 5.34 -11.69 4.83
N VAL A 29 4.41 -11.19 5.66
CA VAL A 29 3.92 -11.93 6.84
C VAL A 29 3.35 -13.28 6.43
N ASN A 30 2.55 -13.28 5.36
CA ASN A 30 1.97 -14.51 4.82
C ASN A 30 3.02 -15.38 4.11
N GLU A 31 3.85 -14.80 3.25
CA GLU A 31 4.85 -15.49 2.44
C GLU A 31 5.90 -16.18 3.31
N TYR A 32 6.41 -15.49 4.32
CA TYR A 32 7.41 -16.06 5.25
C TYR A 32 6.78 -16.83 6.42
N ARG A 33 5.44 -16.91 6.46
CA ARG A 33 4.67 -17.62 7.51
C ARG A 33 5.07 -17.17 8.91
N THR A 34 5.27 -15.86 9.09
CA THR A 34 5.56 -15.30 10.41
C THR A 34 4.29 -15.17 11.23
N ASP A 35 4.44 -15.12 12.56
CA ASP A 35 3.30 -15.00 13.48
C ASP A 35 2.77 -13.57 13.56
N LEU A 36 3.64 -12.58 13.32
CA LEU A 36 3.33 -11.16 13.42
C LEU A 36 4.16 -10.36 12.42
N GLY A 37 3.60 -9.29 11.89
CA GLY A 37 4.32 -8.25 11.16
C GLY A 37 4.26 -6.93 11.89
N VAL A 38 5.32 -6.15 11.77
CA VAL A 38 5.39 -4.79 12.31
C VAL A 38 5.91 -3.85 11.24
N MET A 39 5.12 -2.84 10.90
CA MET A 39 5.49 -1.75 10.02
C MET A 39 5.63 -0.45 10.81
N LEU A 40 6.75 0.23 10.66
CA LEU A 40 6.97 1.55 11.24
C LEU A 40 6.68 2.60 10.17
N SER A 41 5.55 3.28 10.30
CA SER A 41 5.10 4.29 9.34
C SER A 41 4.07 5.22 9.96
N ALA A 42 4.14 6.49 9.60
CA ALA A 42 3.07 7.47 9.82
C ALA A 42 2.34 7.80 8.49
N SER A 43 2.34 6.86 7.52
CA SER A 43 1.70 6.96 6.20
C SER A 43 2.10 8.24 5.44
N HIS A 44 1.16 9.15 5.22
CA HIS A 44 1.35 10.40 4.47
C HIS A 44 1.80 11.59 5.32
N ASN A 45 2.04 11.38 6.63
CA ASN A 45 2.48 12.43 7.53
C ASN A 45 3.96 12.80 7.31
N PRO A 46 4.40 14.01 7.69
CA PRO A 46 5.79 14.42 7.59
C PRO A 46 6.70 13.67 8.57
N MET A 47 8.00 13.72 8.34
CA MET A 47 9.03 12.96 9.06
C MET A 47 8.97 13.02 10.61
N PRO A 48 8.60 14.14 11.27
CA PRO A 48 8.52 14.14 12.73
C PRO A 48 7.50 13.18 13.31
N ASP A 49 6.50 12.80 12.54
CA ASP A 49 5.46 11.88 13.01
C ASP A 49 5.93 10.43 12.87
N ASN A 50 5.47 9.59 13.80
CA ASN A 50 5.73 8.17 13.82
C ASN A 50 4.44 7.39 14.04
N GLY A 51 4.42 6.16 13.53
CA GLY A 51 3.34 5.21 13.73
C GLY A 51 3.86 3.79 13.73
N ILE A 52 3.09 2.90 14.32
CA ILE A 52 3.34 1.46 14.31
C ILE A 52 2.07 0.77 13.84
N LYS A 53 2.18 -0.01 12.77
CA LYS A 53 1.08 -0.86 12.25
C LYS A 53 1.44 -2.31 12.53
N PHE A 54 0.49 -3.07 13.08
CA PHE A 54 0.66 -4.50 13.34
C PHE A 54 -0.16 -5.33 12.37
N PHE A 55 0.41 -6.46 11.95
CA PHE A 55 -0.25 -7.45 11.12
C PHE A 55 -0.21 -8.81 11.84
N SER A 56 -1.36 -9.44 11.95
CA SER A 56 -1.48 -10.81 12.43
C SER A 56 -1.01 -11.80 11.36
N ARG A 57 -0.93 -13.07 11.73
CA ARG A 57 -0.67 -14.17 10.80
C ARG A 57 -1.58 -14.07 9.58
N GLY A 58 -1.00 -14.21 8.37
CA GLY A 58 -1.71 -14.02 7.11
C GLY A 58 -1.67 -12.59 6.56
N GLY A 59 -1.04 -11.63 7.27
CA GLY A 59 -0.90 -10.25 6.80
C GLY A 59 -2.14 -9.37 7.01
N VAL A 60 -3.04 -9.77 7.88
CA VAL A 60 -4.25 -9.01 8.23
C VAL A 60 -3.95 -8.04 9.36
N LYS A 61 -4.47 -6.81 9.31
CA LYS A 61 -4.37 -5.85 10.42
C LYS A 61 -4.89 -6.46 11.73
N LEU A 62 -4.25 -6.13 12.86
CA LEU A 62 -4.75 -6.55 14.16
C LEU A 62 -6.12 -5.94 14.43
N PRO A 63 -7.06 -6.70 15.08
CA PRO A 63 -8.29 -6.15 15.61
C PRO A 63 -8.00 -5.11 16.72
N ASP A 64 -8.86 -4.09 16.83
CA ASP A 64 -8.69 -2.99 17.80
C ASP A 64 -8.66 -3.49 19.25
N ASP A 65 -9.50 -4.49 19.58
CA ASP A 65 -9.54 -5.11 20.91
C ASP A 65 -8.19 -5.75 21.28
N LEU A 66 -7.44 -6.27 20.31
CA LEU A 66 -6.12 -6.82 20.53
C LEU A 66 -5.06 -5.72 20.65
N GLU A 67 -5.18 -4.63 19.89
CA GLU A 67 -4.31 -3.46 20.03
C GLU A 67 -4.51 -2.80 21.40
N ASP A 68 -5.76 -2.60 21.84
CA ASP A 68 -6.12 -2.11 23.17
C ASP A 68 -5.53 -3.01 24.28
N ALA A 69 -5.60 -4.34 24.11
CA ALA A 69 -5.04 -5.28 25.07
C ALA A 69 -3.50 -5.20 25.13
N ILE A 70 -2.82 -4.91 24.04
CA ILE A 70 -1.38 -4.66 24.00
C ILE A 70 -1.05 -3.38 24.76
N GLU A 71 -1.79 -2.29 24.50
CA GLU A 71 -1.58 -1.01 25.18
C GLU A 71 -1.79 -1.13 26.70
N GLN A 72 -2.83 -1.82 27.15
CA GLN A 72 -3.10 -2.05 28.58
C GLN A 72 -1.97 -2.79 29.30
N ARG A 73 -1.25 -3.64 28.58
CA ARG A 73 -0.10 -4.39 29.11
C ARG A 73 1.23 -3.63 29.05
N MET A 74 1.26 -2.47 28.43
CA MET A 74 2.44 -1.61 28.43
C MET A 74 2.77 -1.18 29.87
N GLY A 75 3.91 -1.60 30.38
CA GLY A 75 4.32 -1.30 31.74
C GLY A 75 4.13 -2.44 32.74
N GLU A 76 3.47 -3.54 32.37
CA GLU A 76 3.46 -4.75 33.22
C GLU A 76 4.88 -5.31 33.39
N PRO A 77 5.27 -5.73 34.61
CA PRO A 77 6.52 -6.42 34.77
C PRO A 77 6.46 -7.80 34.13
N TRP A 78 7.45 -8.14 33.32
CA TRP A 78 7.56 -9.44 32.68
C TRP A 78 8.97 -10.01 32.78
N ALA A 79 9.07 -11.35 32.91
CA ALA A 79 10.35 -12.05 33.00
C ALA A 79 10.97 -12.12 31.58
N ARG A 80 12.16 -11.53 31.43
CA ARG A 80 12.90 -11.60 30.17
C ARG A 80 13.64 -12.93 30.05
N PRO A 81 13.60 -13.60 28.91
CA PRO A 81 14.38 -14.79 28.66
C PRO A 81 15.89 -14.48 28.67
N ILE A 82 16.68 -15.48 28.99
CA ILE A 82 18.14 -15.41 29.02
C ILE A 82 18.77 -16.53 28.19
N GLY A 83 20.04 -16.33 27.80
CA GLY A 83 20.81 -17.34 27.09
C GLY A 83 20.24 -17.63 25.69
N ASP A 84 20.02 -18.88 25.39
CA ASP A 84 19.53 -19.42 24.13
C ASP A 84 18.06 -19.09 23.84
N LYS A 85 17.32 -18.63 24.84
CA LYS A 85 15.92 -18.22 24.72
C LYS A 85 15.74 -16.76 24.29
N VAL A 86 16.81 -15.96 24.20
CA VAL A 86 16.77 -14.61 23.64
C VAL A 86 16.56 -14.71 22.12
N GLY A 87 15.63 -13.93 21.56
CA GLY A 87 15.34 -13.93 20.13
C GLY A 87 16.50 -13.43 19.28
N ARG A 88 16.54 -13.88 18.06
CA ARG A 88 17.60 -13.52 17.09
C ARG A 88 17.08 -12.51 16.08
N ILE A 89 17.92 -11.54 15.73
CA ILE A 89 17.62 -10.56 14.69
C ILE A 89 18.39 -10.96 13.43
N ARG A 90 17.66 -11.19 12.33
CA ARG A 90 18.22 -11.52 11.02
C ARG A 90 17.78 -10.50 10.00
N TYR A 91 18.63 -10.21 9.03
CA TYR A 91 18.29 -9.41 7.86
C TYR A 91 17.93 -10.32 6.69
N THR A 92 16.88 -9.97 5.96
CA THR A 92 16.34 -10.73 4.82
C THR A 92 16.43 -9.86 3.56
N PRO A 93 17.59 -9.83 2.89
CA PRO A 93 17.82 -8.94 1.75
C PRO A 93 16.89 -9.23 0.57
N GLN A 94 16.42 -10.46 0.42
CA GLN A 94 15.55 -10.89 -0.68
C GLN A 94 14.09 -10.41 -0.54
N ALA A 95 13.74 -9.75 0.56
CA ALA A 95 12.34 -9.36 0.83
C ALA A 95 11.78 -8.40 -0.24
N VAL A 96 12.61 -7.46 -0.70
CA VAL A 96 12.23 -6.51 -1.77
C VAL A 96 11.95 -7.27 -3.07
N ASP A 97 12.87 -8.13 -3.50
CA ASP A 97 12.73 -8.90 -4.74
C ASP A 97 11.53 -9.84 -4.68
N THR A 98 11.31 -10.50 -3.52
CA THR A 98 10.14 -11.36 -3.29
C THR A 98 8.82 -10.59 -3.50
N TYR A 99 8.75 -9.36 -3.02
CA TYR A 99 7.56 -8.52 -3.22
C TYR A 99 7.42 -8.02 -4.66
N VAL A 100 8.49 -7.58 -5.29
CA VAL A 100 8.49 -7.17 -6.71
C VAL A 100 8.06 -8.33 -7.59
N ASP A 101 8.58 -9.53 -7.37
CA ASP A 101 8.17 -10.75 -8.08
C ASP A 101 6.67 -11.04 -7.90
N HIS A 102 6.13 -10.82 -6.69
CA HIS A 102 4.70 -10.95 -6.44
C HIS A 102 3.89 -9.95 -7.27
N LEU A 103 4.27 -8.67 -7.28
CA LEU A 103 3.61 -7.64 -8.07
C LEU A 103 3.63 -7.98 -9.57
N VAL A 104 4.78 -8.39 -10.08
CA VAL A 104 4.94 -8.77 -11.49
C VAL A 104 4.06 -9.98 -11.85
N ARG A 105 4.00 -10.99 -10.97
CA ARG A 105 3.16 -12.19 -11.20
C ARG A 105 1.66 -11.93 -11.04
N SER A 106 1.25 -10.87 -10.36
CA SER A 106 -0.17 -10.50 -10.26
C SER A 106 -0.75 -10.04 -11.59
N LEU A 107 0.09 -9.60 -12.52
CA LEU A 107 -0.30 -9.28 -13.88
C LEU A 107 -0.42 -10.56 -14.72
N ARG A 108 -1.46 -10.62 -15.56
CA ARG A 108 -1.76 -11.81 -16.38
C ARG A 108 -0.77 -12.04 -17.52
N GLN A 109 -0.09 -10.99 -17.96
CA GLN A 109 0.85 -11.03 -19.10
C GLN A 109 2.15 -10.32 -18.69
N GLN A 110 3.26 -10.78 -19.25
CA GLN A 110 4.54 -10.07 -19.17
C GLN A 110 4.58 -8.95 -20.21
N ASP A 111 5.45 -7.96 -19.94
CA ASP A 111 5.66 -6.80 -20.84
C ASP A 111 4.38 -6.00 -21.17
N THR A 112 3.41 -6.01 -20.25
CA THR A 112 2.13 -5.32 -20.45
C THR A 112 2.26 -3.80 -20.54
N LEU A 113 3.37 -3.24 -20.01
CA LEU A 113 3.65 -1.81 -20.00
C LEU A 113 4.68 -1.38 -21.05
N LYS A 114 5.05 -2.30 -21.96
CA LYS A 114 6.01 -2.01 -23.01
C LYS A 114 5.52 -0.89 -23.93
N GLY A 115 6.38 0.12 -24.10
CA GLY A 115 6.08 1.29 -24.91
C GLY A 115 5.38 2.42 -24.17
N LEU A 116 5.01 2.22 -22.91
CA LEU A 116 4.51 3.27 -22.02
C LEU A 116 5.66 3.97 -21.32
N LYS A 117 5.59 5.29 -21.25
CA LYS A 117 6.47 6.14 -20.43
C LYS A 117 5.71 6.62 -19.21
N ILE A 118 6.21 6.29 -18.02
CA ILE A 118 5.50 6.52 -16.76
C ILE A 118 6.39 7.32 -15.81
N VAL A 119 5.85 8.39 -15.22
CA VAL A 119 6.50 9.12 -14.14
C VAL A 119 6.04 8.56 -12.80
N LEU A 120 6.96 8.20 -11.93
CA LEU A 120 6.67 7.71 -10.58
C LEU A 120 7.15 8.72 -9.53
N ASP A 121 6.24 9.21 -8.70
CA ASP A 121 6.56 9.98 -7.49
C ASP A 121 6.47 9.05 -6.29
N THR A 122 7.61 8.69 -5.73
CA THR A 122 7.70 7.75 -4.61
C THR A 122 7.71 8.42 -3.23
N ALA A 123 7.42 9.73 -3.17
CA ALA A 123 7.33 10.51 -1.93
C ALA A 123 8.58 10.46 -1.03
N ASN A 124 9.76 10.15 -1.57
CA ASN A 124 10.96 9.74 -0.81
C ASN A 124 10.62 8.68 0.26
N GLY A 125 9.66 7.83 -0.03
CA GLY A 125 9.06 6.85 0.87
C GLY A 125 9.42 5.41 0.54
N ALA A 126 8.60 4.50 1.01
CA ALA A 126 8.89 3.07 1.01
C ALA A 126 8.85 2.39 -0.38
N SER A 127 8.20 3.03 -1.37
CA SER A 127 8.09 2.51 -2.74
C SER A 127 9.29 2.81 -3.65
N PHE A 128 10.28 3.60 -3.18
CA PHE A 128 11.37 4.11 -4.03
C PHE A 128 12.11 3.02 -4.82
N HIS A 129 12.28 1.84 -4.26
CA HIS A 129 12.87 0.70 -4.94
C HIS A 129 11.82 -0.16 -5.65
N THR A 130 10.74 -0.50 -4.95
CA THR A 130 9.78 -1.49 -5.41
C THR A 130 8.96 -1.01 -6.60
N ALA A 131 8.54 0.27 -6.62
CA ALA A 131 7.77 0.83 -7.72
C ALA A 131 8.61 0.83 -9.02
N THR A 132 9.79 1.44 -9.01
CA THR A 132 10.65 1.50 -10.18
C THR A 132 10.96 0.09 -10.71
N ALA A 133 11.31 -0.86 -9.82
CA ALA A 133 11.62 -2.23 -10.21
C ALA A 133 10.42 -2.93 -10.85
N ALA A 134 9.23 -2.83 -10.26
CA ALA A 134 8.03 -3.49 -10.78
C ALA A 134 7.65 -2.96 -12.17
N PHE A 135 7.58 -1.64 -12.36
CA PHE A 135 7.20 -1.03 -13.64
C PHE A 135 8.24 -1.28 -14.73
N THR A 136 9.54 -1.16 -14.41
CA THR A 136 10.62 -1.44 -15.37
C THR A 136 10.63 -2.92 -15.79
N THR A 137 10.40 -3.85 -14.86
CA THR A 137 10.31 -5.28 -15.16
C THR A 137 9.16 -5.60 -16.11
N GLN A 138 8.09 -4.79 -16.10
CA GLN A 138 6.95 -4.91 -17.02
C GLN A 138 7.13 -4.14 -18.33
N GLY A 139 8.32 -3.61 -18.59
CA GLY A 139 8.70 -3.01 -19.86
C GLY A 139 8.42 -1.51 -19.98
N ALA A 140 7.97 -0.82 -18.93
CA ALA A 140 7.78 0.62 -18.96
C ALA A 140 9.11 1.40 -19.01
N GLU A 141 9.11 2.52 -19.72
CA GLU A 141 10.12 3.58 -19.55
C GLU A 141 9.76 4.39 -18.31
N VAL A 142 10.55 4.27 -17.23
CA VAL A 142 10.27 4.89 -15.94
C VAL A 142 11.09 6.16 -15.73
N VAL A 143 10.43 7.24 -15.37
CA VAL A 143 11.04 8.47 -14.85
C VAL A 143 10.67 8.59 -13.38
N ALA A 144 11.58 8.30 -12.46
CA ALA A 144 11.35 8.43 -11.03
C ALA A 144 11.65 9.85 -10.54
N ILE A 145 10.81 10.37 -9.65
CA ILE A 145 11.02 11.61 -8.89
C ILE A 145 10.78 11.33 -7.41
N HIS A 146 11.40 12.14 -6.54
CA HIS A 146 11.34 11.98 -5.09
C HIS A 146 11.64 10.52 -4.66
N ASP A 147 12.71 9.96 -5.23
CA ASP A 147 13.16 8.58 -5.07
C ASP A 147 14.50 8.46 -4.29
N GLN A 148 14.91 9.56 -3.62
CA GLN A 148 16.16 9.65 -2.87
C GLN A 148 15.87 9.90 -1.38
N PRO A 149 15.37 8.88 -0.64
CA PRO A 149 15.07 9.02 0.78
C PRO A 149 16.36 9.26 1.59
N ASP A 150 16.40 10.35 2.35
CA ASP A 150 17.50 10.70 3.26
C ASP A 150 17.16 10.51 4.75
N GLY A 151 15.93 10.07 5.04
CA GLY A 151 15.39 9.88 6.37
C GLY A 151 14.71 11.12 6.97
N LEU A 152 14.74 12.25 6.27
CA LEU A 152 14.14 13.52 6.73
C LEU A 152 13.11 14.08 5.73
N ASN A 153 13.15 13.62 4.48
CA ASN A 153 12.44 14.20 3.34
C ASN A 153 11.17 13.43 2.92
N ILE A 154 10.76 12.43 3.68
CA ILE A 154 9.54 11.65 3.37
C ILE A 154 8.30 12.56 3.35
N ASN A 155 7.47 12.46 2.29
CA ASN A 155 6.26 13.26 2.08
C ASN A 155 6.49 14.79 2.03
N GLU A 156 7.73 15.26 1.92
CA GLU A 156 8.01 16.69 1.92
C GLU A 156 7.63 17.33 0.58
N ARG A 157 6.40 17.83 0.49
CA ARG A 157 5.81 18.46 -0.71
C ARG A 157 5.94 17.57 -1.96
N CYS A 158 5.61 16.29 -1.79
CA CYS A 158 5.67 15.27 -2.84
C CYS A 158 4.67 14.14 -2.57
N GLY A 159 4.58 13.20 -3.50
CA GLY A 159 3.70 12.05 -3.42
C GLY A 159 2.23 12.39 -3.56
N SER A 160 1.36 11.48 -3.13
CA SER A 160 -0.09 11.54 -3.36
C SER A 160 -0.79 12.74 -2.68
N THR A 161 -0.19 13.33 -1.64
CA THR A 161 -0.73 14.52 -0.97
C THR A 161 -0.28 15.85 -1.60
N HIS A 162 0.73 15.83 -2.47
CA HIS A 162 1.28 16.98 -3.18
C HIS A 162 1.66 16.62 -4.61
N PRO A 163 0.68 16.35 -5.49
CA PRO A 163 0.92 15.82 -6.83
C PRO A 163 1.39 16.88 -7.85
N GLU A 164 1.51 18.15 -7.49
CA GLU A 164 1.76 19.25 -8.41
C GLU A 164 3.06 19.07 -9.22
N LYS A 165 4.10 18.53 -8.57
CA LYS A 165 5.37 18.25 -9.26
C LYS A 165 5.28 17.06 -10.20
N LEU A 166 4.49 16.06 -9.84
CA LEU A 166 4.20 14.93 -10.71
C LEU A 166 3.44 15.39 -11.96
N GLN A 167 2.38 16.20 -11.78
CA GLN A 167 1.60 16.77 -12.89
C GLN A 167 2.50 17.52 -13.89
N ALA A 168 3.34 18.42 -13.37
CA ALA A 168 4.28 19.15 -14.21
C ALA A 168 5.29 18.23 -14.91
N LYS A 169 5.79 17.20 -14.20
CA LYS A 169 6.80 16.28 -14.75
C LYS A 169 6.22 15.35 -15.82
N VAL A 170 4.98 14.91 -15.70
CA VAL A 170 4.29 14.11 -16.73
C VAL A 170 4.25 14.88 -18.05
N VAL A 171 3.79 16.13 -18.01
CA VAL A 171 3.71 16.99 -19.21
C VAL A 171 5.10 17.31 -19.77
N GLU A 172 6.06 17.70 -18.91
CA GLU A 172 7.45 17.99 -19.29
C GLU A 172 8.12 16.81 -20.00
N ALA A 173 7.93 15.61 -19.45
CA ALA A 173 8.56 14.39 -19.97
C ALA A 173 7.85 13.83 -21.21
N GLY A 174 6.66 14.34 -21.56
CA GLY A 174 5.79 13.73 -22.56
C GLY A 174 5.45 12.29 -22.19
N ALA A 175 5.17 12.05 -20.91
CA ALA A 175 4.84 10.71 -20.42
C ALA A 175 3.35 10.40 -20.65
N ASP A 176 3.03 9.12 -20.79
CA ASP A 176 1.66 8.65 -20.98
C ASP A 176 0.83 8.81 -19.71
N MET A 177 1.47 8.70 -18.55
CA MET A 177 0.84 8.87 -17.24
C MET A 177 1.86 9.09 -16.11
N GLY A 178 1.36 9.53 -14.96
CA GLY A 178 2.11 9.58 -13.71
C GLY A 178 1.40 8.83 -12.59
N LEU A 179 2.16 8.34 -11.61
CA LEU A 179 1.64 7.72 -10.39
C LEU A 179 2.33 8.33 -9.18
N ALA A 180 1.53 8.79 -8.21
CA ALA A 180 2.01 9.33 -6.94
C ALA A 180 1.63 8.39 -5.81
N PHE A 181 2.63 7.95 -5.05
CA PHE A 181 2.44 7.18 -3.82
C PHE A 181 2.53 8.08 -2.60
N ASP A 182 2.03 7.63 -1.46
CA ASP A 182 2.36 8.24 -0.17
C ASP A 182 3.58 7.56 0.48
N GLY A 183 3.99 8.02 1.65
CA GLY A 183 5.25 7.62 2.27
C GLY A 183 5.40 6.12 2.52
N ASP A 184 4.33 5.40 2.83
CA ASP A 184 4.36 3.94 2.99
C ASP A 184 3.65 3.18 1.87
N ALA A 185 3.26 3.91 0.81
CA ALA A 185 2.76 3.39 -0.44
C ALA A 185 1.56 2.45 -0.30
N ASP A 186 0.67 2.75 0.65
CA ASP A 186 -0.64 2.12 0.72
C ASP A 186 -1.71 2.91 -0.07
N ARG A 187 -1.35 4.09 -0.62
CA ARG A 187 -2.17 4.94 -1.48
C ARG A 187 -1.47 5.23 -2.79
N CYS A 188 -2.26 5.36 -3.85
CA CYS A 188 -1.81 5.75 -5.18
C CYS A 188 -2.82 6.68 -5.84
N LEU A 189 -2.38 7.85 -6.31
CA LEU A 189 -3.12 8.69 -7.25
C LEU A 189 -2.45 8.64 -8.61
N ALA A 190 -3.23 8.83 -9.67
CA ALA A 190 -2.69 8.89 -11.01
C ALA A 190 -2.79 10.31 -11.59
N VAL A 191 -2.00 10.55 -12.64
CA VAL A 191 -2.01 11.76 -13.45
C VAL A 191 -2.04 11.34 -14.90
N ASP A 192 -2.94 11.91 -15.70
CA ASP A 192 -3.02 11.64 -17.12
C ASP A 192 -1.93 12.38 -17.91
N HIS A 193 -1.82 12.11 -19.22
CA HIS A 193 -0.82 12.70 -20.09
C HIS A 193 -0.95 14.24 -20.27
N GLU A 194 -2.10 14.82 -19.92
CA GLU A 194 -2.34 16.27 -19.93
C GLU A 194 -1.99 16.94 -18.60
N GLY A 195 -1.65 16.15 -17.56
CA GLY A 195 -1.34 16.63 -16.22
C GLY A 195 -2.56 16.72 -15.28
N ASN A 196 -3.71 16.17 -15.66
CA ASN A 196 -4.89 16.14 -14.79
C ASN A 196 -4.80 15.01 -13.78
N ILE A 197 -5.26 15.26 -12.54
CA ILE A 197 -5.31 14.24 -11.51
C ILE A 197 -6.44 13.25 -11.80
N VAL A 198 -6.14 11.98 -11.66
CA VAL A 198 -7.08 10.85 -11.61
C VAL A 198 -7.09 10.35 -10.16
N ASP A 199 -8.12 10.71 -9.42
CA ASP A 199 -8.22 10.41 -7.98
C ASP A 199 -8.63 8.96 -7.70
N GLY A 200 -8.68 8.59 -6.41
CA GLY A 200 -9.02 7.24 -6.01
C GLY A 200 -10.41 6.78 -6.47
N ASP A 201 -11.40 7.66 -6.49
CA ASP A 201 -12.73 7.32 -7.00
C ASP A 201 -12.71 7.02 -8.50
N GLN A 202 -11.94 7.78 -9.28
CA GLN A 202 -11.76 7.53 -10.72
C GLN A 202 -10.96 6.24 -10.96
N ILE A 203 -9.93 5.97 -10.16
CA ILE A 203 -9.16 4.71 -10.23
C ILE A 203 -10.08 3.52 -9.92
N ILE A 204 -10.90 3.60 -8.87
CA ILE A 204 -11.89 2.56 -8.52
C ILE A 204 -12.86 2.34 -9.69
N ALA A 205 -13.36 3.42 -10.31
CA ALA A 205 -14.26 3.31 -11.45
C ALA A 205 -13.61 2.57 -12.64
N ILE A 206 -12.37 2.95 -13.01
CA ILE A 206 -11.61 2.30 -14.09
C ILE A 206 -11.42 0.80 -13.80
N LEU A 207 -11.01 0.46 -12.59
CA LEU A 207 -10.79 -0.93 -12.19
C LEU A 207 -12.10 -1.72 -12.13
N ALA A 208 -13.19 -1.10 -11.67
CA ALA A 208 -14.50 -1.75 -11.63
C ALA A 208 -15.00 -2.13 -13.02
N LEU A 209 -14.91 -1.19 -13.97
CA LEU A 209 -15.29 -1.44 -15.36
C LEU A 209 -14.44 -2.55 -15.99
N ALA A 210 -13.13 -2.50 -15.80
CA ALA A 210 -12.22 -3.53 -16.32
C ALA A 210 -12.50 -4.92 -15.71
N LEU A 211 -12.75 -4.98 -14.40
CA LEU A 211 -13.10 -6.23 -13.73
C LEU A 211 -14.49 -6.74 -14.14
N GLN A 212 -15.45 -5.85 -14.42
CA GLN A 212 -16.77 -6.22 -14.93
C GLN A 212 -16.66 -6.83 -16.32
N GLU A 213 -15.91 -6.19 -17.22
CA GLU A 213 -15.67 -6.69 -18.58
C GLU A 213 -15.01 -8.06 -18.57
N ASP A 214 -14.09 -8.28 -17.65
CA ASP A 214 -13.40 -9.55 -17.40
C ASP A 214 -14.25 -10.59 -16.64
N HIS A 215 -15.47 -10.28 -16.24
CA HIS A 215 -16.33 -11.11 -15.38
C HIS A 215 -15.71 -11.47 -14.02
N ARG A 216 -14.90 -10.55 -13.47
CA ARG A 216 -14.18 -10.71 -12.20
C ARG A 216 -14.68 -9.79 -11.10
N LEU A 217 -15.58 -8.86 -11.39
CA LEU A 217 -16.20 -8.01 -10.37
C LEU A 217 -17.23 -8.83 -9.59
N ALA A 218 -16.86 -9.32 -8.43
CA ALA A 218 -17.71 -10.19 -7.62
C ALA A 218 -19.03 -9.48 -7.27
N SER A 219 -20.15 -10.16 -7.51
CA SER A 219 -21.52 -9.66 -7.31
C SER A 219 -21.79 -8.34 -8.04
N ASN A 220 -21.00 -7.98 -9.04
CA ASN A 220 -21.08 -6.69 -9.74
C ASN A 220 -21.10 -5.49 -8.78
N THR A 221 -20.25 -5.55 -7.73
CA THR A 221 -20.27 -4.60 -6.61
C THR A 221 -18.86 -4.09 -6.33
N VAL A 222 -18.75 -2.78 -6.07
CA VAL A 222 -17.57 -2.13 -5.49
C VAL A 222 -17.88 -1.64 -4.09
N VAL A 223 -16.89 -1.68 -3.21
CA VAL A 223 -17.01 -1.09 -1.87
C VAL A 223 -16.32 0.26 -1.85
N ALA A 224 -17.02 1.31 -1.42
CA ALA A 224 -16.48 2.66 -1.31
C ALA A 224 -16.86 3.27 0.05
N THR A 225 -16.26 4.39 0.41
CA THR A 225 -16.64 5.07 1.65
C THR A 225 -17.71 6.14 1.39
N ILE A 226 -18.34 6.63 2.46
CA ILE A 226 -19.28 7.76 2.40
C ILE A 226 -18.63 9.07 1.90
N MET A 227 -17.29 9.13 1.81
CA MET A 227 -16.53 10.26 1.28
C MET A 227 -16.40 10.23 -0.24
N SER A 228 -16.74 9.12 -0.87
CA SER A 228 -16.67 9.01 -2.35
C SER A 228 -17.63 10.00 -3.00
N ASN A 229 -17.19 10.57 -4.11
CA ASN A 229 -17.96 11.60 -4.80
C ASN A 229 -19.20 11.03 -5.51
N LEU A 230 -20.17 11.89 -5.73
CA LEU A 230 -21.43 11.49 -6.39
C LEU A 230 -21.19 11.00 -7.83
N GLY A 231 -20.12 11.46 -8.49
CA GLY A 231 -19.74 11.04 -9.83
C GLY A 231 -19.45 9.55 -9.90
N LEU A 232 -18.71 8.99 -8.92
CA LEU A 232 -18.49 7.54 -8.83
C LEU A 232 -19.82 6.79 -8.73
N ILE A 233 -20.71 7.22 -7.82
CA ILE A 233 -22.01 6.55 -7.60
C ILE A 233 -22.86 6.55 -8.88
N ILE A 234 -22.88 7.68 -9.59
CA ILE A 234 -23.64 7.81 -10.85
C ILE A 234 -23.02 6.92 -11.93
N ALA A 235 -21.70 7.01 -12.14
CA ALA A 235 -21.00 6.23 -13.16
C ALA A 235 -21.18 4.72 -12.93
N MET A 236 -21.02 4.24 -11.71
CA MET A 236 -21.21 2.82 -11.40
C MET A 236 -22.65 2.37 -11.69
N ARG A 237 -23.63 3.17 -11.31
CA ARG A 237 -25.06 2.87 -11.60
C ARG A 237 -25.37 2.84 -13.11
N GLU A 238 -24.75 3.69 -13.90
CA GLU A 238 -24.91 3.69 -15.39
C GLU A 238 -24.36 2.42 -16.03
N HIS A 239 -23.47 1.72 -15.34
CA HIS A 239 -22.88 0.44 -15.76
C HIS A 239 -23.45 -0.77 -15.01
N ASP A 240 -24.60 -0.62 -14.31
CA ASP A 240 -25.23 -1.66 -13.50
C ASP A 240 -24.30 -2.23 -12.42
N ILE A 241 -23.35 -1.43 -11.92
CA ILE A 241 -22.49 -1.78 -10.80
C ILE A 241 -23.05 -1.19 -9.50
N HIS A 242 -23.22 -2.03 -8.49
CA HIS A 242 -23.64 -1.59 -7.18
C HIS A 242 -22.47 -0.97 -6.40
N VAL A 243 -22.72 0.09 -5.63
CA VAL A 243 -21.75 0.68 -4.72
C VAL A 243 -22.21 0.41 -3.28
N ASP A 244 -21.47 -0.45 -2.58
CA ASP A 244 -21.65 -0.66 -1.14
C ASP A 244 -20.88 0.40 -0.37
N GLN A 245 -21.58 1.22 0.43
CA GLN A 245 -20.99 2.36 1.11
C GLN A 245 -20.71 2.06 2.58
N THR A 246 -19.47 2.23 2.99
CA THR A 246 -19.00 2.05 4.36
C THR A 246 -18.67 3.39 5.04
N LYS A 247 -18.34 3.32 6.34
CA LYS A 247 -17.67 4.42 7.04
C LYS A 247 -16.30 4.68 6.44
N VAL A 248 -15.73 5.85 6.70
CA VAL A 248 -14.36 6.22 6.29
C VAL A 248 -13.34 5.34 7.02
N GLY A 249 -12.41 4.81 6.26
CA GLY A 249 -11.31 3.97 6.73
C GLY A 249 -11.20 2.66 5.94
N ASP A 250 -10.00 2.36 5.48
CA ASP A 250 -9.65 1.16 4.72
C ASP A 250 -10.11 -0.14 5.40
N ARG A 251 -10.10 -0.15 6.73
CA ARG A 251 -10.58 -1.26 7.54
C ARG A 251 -12.04 -1.59 7.26
N TYR A 252 -12.93 -0.57 7.25
CA TYR A 252 -14.37 -0.79 7.01
C TYR A 252 -14.63 -1.26 5.59
N VAL A 253 -13.84 -0.77 4.63
CA VAL A 253 -13.87 -1.25 3.25
C VAL A 253 -13.51 -2.73 3.20
N LEU A 254 -12.38 -3.12 3.81
CA LEU A 254 -11.92 -4.50 3.85
C LEU A 254 -12.89 -5.43 4.60
N GLU A 255 -13.48 -4.98 5.72
CA GLU A 255 -14.50 -5.73 6.46
C GLU A 255 -15.73 -6.04 5.60
N SER A 256 -16.25 -5.02 4.86
CA SER A 256 -17.36 -5.25 3.93
C SER A 256 -16.99 -6.19 2.79
N MET A 257 -15.80 -6.01 2.19
CA MET A 257 -15.32 -6.89 1.14
C MET A 257 -15.27 -8.35 1.62
N ASN A 258 -14.68 -8.59 2.78
CA ASN A 258 -14.53 -9.95 3.34
C ASN A 258 -15.88 -10.58 3.71
N ALA A 259 -16.79 -9.80 4.33
CA ALA A 259 -18.10 -10.29 4.75
C ALA A 259 -18.99 -10.70 3.57
N ASN A 260 -18.85 -10.05 2.42
CA ASN A 260 -19.71 -10.25 1.26
C ASN A 260 -18.99 -10.91 0.09
N GLY A 261 -17.68 -11.16 0.17
CA GLY A 261 -16.88 -11.74 -0.89
C GLY A 261 -16.70 -10.81 -2.09
N PHE A 262 -16.67 -9.48 -1.88
CA PHE A 262 -16.45 -8.52 -2.95
C PHE A 262 -14.97 -8.46 -3.34
N SER A 263 -14.69 -8.15 -4.61
CA SER A 263 -13.33 -8.23 -5.18
C SER A 263 -12.64 -6.87 -5.33
N LEU A 264 -13.36 -5.75 -5.15
CA LEU A 264 -12.80 -4.41 -5.31
C LEU A 264 -13.44 -3.45 -4.30
N GLY A 265 -12.61 -2.67 -3.67
CA GLY A 265 -13.04 -1.55 -2.84
C GLY A 265 -11.94 -0.52 -2.66
N GLY A 266 -12.26 0.62 -2.07
CA GLY A 266 -11.26 1.65 -1.78
C GLY A 266 -11.84 2.98 -1.35
N GLU A 267 -10.97 3.98 -1.38
CA GLU A 267 -11.24 5.34 -0.92
C GLU A 267 -10.76 6.36 -1.95
N GLN A 268 -11.38 7.54 -1.97
CA GLN A 268 -10.97 8.66 -2.81
C GLN A 268 -9.50 9.05 -2.60
N SER A 269 -8.96 8.81 -1.41
CA SER A 269 -7.54 9.06 -1.08
C SER A 269 -6.53 8.24 -1.90
N GLY A 270 -7.00 7.29 -2.70
CA GLY A 270 -6.17 6.40 -3.50
C GLY A 270 -5.82 5.07 -2.82
N HIS A 271 -6.42 4.77 -1.66
CA HIS A 271 -6.32 3.45 -1.05
C HIS A 271 -7.26 2.49 -1.77
N VAL A 272 -6.71 1.54 -2.51
CA VAL A 272 -7.46 0.56 -3.31
C VAL A 272 -7.15 -0.84 -2.85
N ILE A 273 -8.19 -1.64 -2.65
CA ILE A 273 -8.11 -3.03 -2.19
C ILE A 273 -8.68 -3.93 -3.28
N MET A 274 -7.89 -4.92 -3.70
CA MET A 274 -8.28 -5.94 -4.65
C MET A 274 -8.03 -7.33 -4.03
N SER A 275 -8.98 -8.27 -4.22
CA SER A 275 -8.90 -9.64 -3.70
C SER A 275 -9.02 -10.69 -4.82
#